data_ffb2eac6ae72f1726e33837ab1c0f6e8
#
_entry.id   ffb2eac6ae72f1726e33837ab1c0f6e8
#
_cell.length_a   1.000
_cell.length_b   1.000
_cell.length_c   1.000
_cell.angle_alpha   90.00
_cell.angle_beta   90.00
_cell.angle_gamma   90.00
#
_symmetry.space_group_name_H-M   'P 1'
#
loop_
_entity.id
_entity.type
_entity.pdbx_description
1 polymer ?
#
loop_
_entity_poly.entity_id
_entity_poly.type
_entity_poly.pdbx_seq_one_letter_code
_entity_poly.pdbx_strand_id
1 'polypeptide(L)'
;MLRSRNRALSLGRQSQGRLDVPLMLITAALTVIGLIAVANATIDPYAVSEGTGIFSVLSRLTSNSFYWQLAWVGVGLVAIVLIQIFDYRVYGELAVYIFGVALALLVLVLFQTAGRGNVTAWFSWMGGSRSFQPSEVCKIAIILTLAKHISRYDGPIVKLKQFLPVLVHFAIPFGLVLAQDDVGTALVFLAIFLGMLFVSGLGWKIIAGLGITGATACVVIWPFLSEFRQDRVLNFLNPSRDTSGTGYQVRYSKIAVGSGQLTGKGLFQEGAISQLDFVPEKHTDFIFSVTAESVGFVGCLLIIVLYLALVLRLFYLSYKMQDRFGALIIAGVASMFLFHIFENIGMTIGLMPVTGIPLPFMSYGGSNMLANLAAVGLVLNVVRHQQKTVL
;
A
#
# COMPACT_ATOMS: atom_id res chain seq x y z
N MET A 1 37.59 40.36 -1.76
CA MET A 1 36.41 40.31 -0.86
C MET A 1 35.05 40.45 -1.56
N LEU A 2 34.90 40.88 -2.79
CA LEU A 2 33.62 41.03 -3.53
C LEU A 2 33.14 39.75 -4.22
N ARG A 3 34.00 38.75 -4.49
CA ARG A 3 33.59 37.46 -5.09
C ARG A 3 32.93 36.46 -4.14
N SER A 4 33.14 36.57 -2.83
CA SER A 4 32.53 35.71 -1.83
C SER A 4 31.07 36.12 -1.50
N ARG A 5 30.75 37.42 -1.65
CA ARG A 5 29.41 37.95 -1.35
C ARG A 5 28.37 37.60 -2.43
N ASN A 6 28.80 37.46 -3.69
CA ASN A 6 27.91 37.05 -4.79
C ASN A 6 27.59 35.54 -4.76
N ARG A 7 28.44 34.69 -4.15
CA ARG A 7 28.15 33.26 -3.95
C ARG A 7 27.09 33.02 -2.85
N ALA A 8 27.06 33.87 -1.82
CA ALA A 8 26.05 33.78 -0.76
C ALA A 8 24.65 34.26 -1.22
N LEU A 9 24.57 35.16 -2.20
CA LEU A 9 23.29 35.65 -2.76
C LEU A 9 22.71 34.76 -3.85
N SER A 10 23.52 33.87 -4.47
CA SER A 10 23.03 32.88 -5.45
C SER A 10 22.45 31.61 -4.84
N LEU A 11 22.61 31.41 -3.53
CA LEU A 11 22.00 30.28 -2.79
C LEU A 11 20.49 30.45 -2.51
N GLY A 12 19.90 31.61 -2.86
CA GLY A 12 18.51 31.95 -2.50
C GLY A 12 17.44 31.68 -3.57
N ARG A 13 17.76 31.17 -4.74
CA ARG A 13 16.78 30.75 -5.76
C ARG A 13 17.01 29.30 -6.12
N GLN A 14 16.67 28.40 -5.20
CA GLN A 14 16.37 27.03 -5.58
C GLN A 14 15.18 27.09 -6.57
N SER A 15 15.44 26.80 -7.84
CA SER A 15 14.40 26.63 -8.83
C SER A 15 13.56 25.43 -8.40
N GLN A 16 12.46 25.69 -7.67
CA GLN A 16 11.50 24.66 -7.31
C GLN A 16 11.08 23.93 -8.59
N GLY A 17 11.36 22.62 -8.65
CA GLY A 17 10.94 21.78 -9.75
C GLY A 17 9.41 21.78 -9.87
N ARG A 18 8.88 21.49 -11.05
CA ARG A 18 7.44 21.32 -11.25
C ARG A 18 6.99 20.02 -10.61
N LEU A 19 5.79 20.02 -10.06
CA LEU A 19 5.12 18.80 -9.60
C LEU A 19 4.95 17.81 -10.78
N ASP A 20 5.01 16.53 -10.49
CA ASP A 20 4.82 15.49 -11.49
C ASP A 20 3.34 15.30 -11.82
N VAL A 21 2.86 16.00 -12.85
CA VAL A 21 1.45 15.98 -13.28
C VAL A 21 0.99 14.57 -13.66
N PRO A 22 1.74 13.74 -14.41
CA PRO A 22 1.31 12.37 -14.70
C PRO A 22 1.05 11.54 -13.45
N LEU A 23 1.93 11.59 -12.44
CA LEU A 23 1.73 10.88 -11.18
C LEU A 23 0.46 11.35 -10.47
N MET A 24 0.23 12.66 -10.42
CA MET A 24 -0.97 13.24 -9.81
C MET A 24 -2.25 12.79 -10.52
N LEU A 25 -2.27 12.80 -11.86
CA LEU A 25 -3.44 12.40 -12.64
C LEU A 25 -3.75 10.91 -12.49
N ILE A 26 -2.75 10.03 -12.52
CA ILE A 26 -2.93 8.59 -12.32
C ILE A 26 -3.47 8.32 -10.92
N THR A 27 -2.89 8.93 -9.89
CA THR A 27 -3.34 8.78 -8.49
C THR A 27 -4.77 9.28 -8.32
N ALA A 28 -5.10 10.45 -8.89
CA ALA A 28 -6.45 11.01 -8.83
C ALA A 28 -7.47 10.10 -9.53
N ALA A 29 -7.14 9.57 -10.73
CA ALA A 29 -8.01 8.65 -11.46
C ALA A 29 -8.28 7.37 -10.64
N LEU A 30 -7.24 6.73 -10.07
CA LEU A 30 -7.38 5.55 -9.22
C LEU A 30 -8.21 5.85 -7.97
N THR A 31 -8.03 7.02 -7.34
CA THR A 31 -8.80 7.42 -6.16
C THR A 31 -10.29 7.62 -6.50
N VAL A 32 -10.59 8.25 -7.63
CA VAL A 32 -11.99 8.44 -8.09
C VAL A 32 -12.63 7.09 -8.42
N ILE A 33 -11.93 6.20 -9.13
CA ILE A 33 -12.42 4.84 -9.41
C ILE A 33 -12.65 4.09 -8.10
N GLY A 34 -11.74 4.23 -7.12
CA GLY A 34 -11.88 3.63 -5.81
C GLY A 34 -13.10 4.14 -5.02
N LEU A 35 -13.38 5.45 -5.05
CA LEU A 35 -14.58 6.00 -4.43
C LEU A 35 -15.86 5.42 -5.07
N ILE A 36 -15.90 5.29 -6.39
CA ILE A 36 -17.02 4.67 -7.11
C ILE A 36 -17.15 3.19 -6.73
N ALA A 37 -16.03 2.47 -6.65
CA ALA A 37 -16.01 1.06 -6.27
C ALA A 37 -16.50 0.85 -4.83
N VAL A 38 -16.07 1.68 -3.86
CA VAL A 38 -16.55 1.64 -2.48
C VAL A 38 -18.04 1.98 -2.41
N ALA A 39 -18.50 2.99 -3.13
CA ALA A 39 -19.92 3.31 -3.22
C ALA A 39 -20.73 2.11 -3.72
N ASN A 40 -20.28 1.49 -4.81
CA ASN A 40 -20.92 0.31 -5.39
C ASN A 40 -20.92 -0.90 -4.44
N ALA A 41 -19.84 -1.11 -3.69
CA ALA A 41 -19.72 -2.21 -2.73
C ALA A 41 -20.59 -2.02 -1.47
N THR A 42 -20.93 -0.78 -1.13
CA THR A 42 -21.62 -0.41 0.13
C THR A 42 -23.06 0.01 -0.06
N ILE A 43 -23.57 0.02 -1.29
CA ILE A 43 -24.97 0.31 -1.58
C ILE A 43 -25.88 -0.79 -0.99
N ASP A 44 -26.99 -0.38 -0.40
CA ASP A 44 -28.01 -1.31 0.08
C ASP A 44 -28.87 -1.79 -1.11
N PRO A 45 -28.85 -3.08 -1.47
CA PRO A 45 -29.63 -3.60 -2.58
C PRO A 45 -31.14 -3.59 -2.34
N TYR A 46 -31.56 -3.48 -1.07
CA TYR A 46 -32.99 -3.53 -0.67
C TYR A 46 -33.56 -2.14 -0.34
N ALA A 47 -32.73 -1.10 -0.30
CA ALA A 47 -33.21 0.25 -0.03
C ALA A 47 -34.05 0.76 -1.19
N VAL A 48 -35.19 1.34 -0.86
CA VAL A 48 -36.10 1.97 -1.85
C VAL A 48 -35.35 3.14 -2.49
N SER A 49 -35.27 3.12 -3.82
CA SER A 49 -34.65 4.22 -4.56
C SER A 49 -35.57 5.42 -4.58
N GLU A 50 -35.18 6.53 -3.94
CA GLU A 50 -35.87 7.80 -4.04
C GLU A 50 -35.21 8.66 -5.12
N GLY A 51 -36.01 9.16 -6.06
CA GLY A 51 -35.55 10.01 -7.16
C GLY A 51 -34.98 9.25 -8.37
N THR A 52 -34.33 9.97 -9.28
CA THR A 52 -33.74 9.46 -10.52
C THR A 52 -32.25 9.80 -10.61
N GLY A 53 -31.47 8.99 -11.33
CA GLY A 53 -30.04 9.25 -11.57
C GLY A 53 -29.18 9.17 -10.30
N ILE A 54 -28.32 10.18 -10.07
CA ILE A 54 -27.38 10.20 -8.96
C ILE A 54 -28.07 10.24 -7.59
N PHE A 55 -29.25 10.85 -7.50
CA PHE A 55 -30.00 10.95 -6.24
C PHE A 55 -30.53 9.58 -5.79
N SER A 56 -30.92 8.72 -6.73
CA SER A 56 -31.33 7.34 -6.40
C SER A 56 -30.15 6.50 -5.86
N VAL A 57 -28.94 6.75 -6.33
CA VAL A 57 -27.74 6.10 -5.80
C VAL A 57 -27.41 6.62 -4.39
N LEU A 58 -27.47 7.93 -4.20
CA LEU A 58 -27.17 8.56 -2.91
C LEU A 58 -28.16 8.14 -1.82
N SER A 59 -29.46 8.02 -2.12
CA SER A 59 -30.48 7.58 -1.17
C SER A 59 -30.27 6.11 -0.71
N ARG A 60 -29.63 5.29 -1.55
CA ARG A 60 -29.30 3.89 -1.25
C ARG A 60 -27.95 3.69 -0.55
N LEU A 61 -27.14 4.75 -0.42
CA LEU A 61 -25.89 4.72 0.34
C LEU A 61 -26.18 4.84 1.84
N THR A 62 -26.68 3.77 2.45
CA THR A 62 -26.98 3.71 3.89
C THR A 62 -25.74 3.50 4.74
N SER A 63 -24.65 3.00 4.15
CA SER A 63 -23.39 2.75 4.85
C SER A 63 -22.56 4.00 5.04
N ASN A 64 -22.11 4.23 6.28
CA ASN A 64 -21.18 5.30 6.61
C ASN A 64 -19.78 5.12 5.95
N SER A 65 -19.46 3.95 5.41
CA SER A 65 -18.13 3.63 4.88
C SER A 65 -17.73 4.52 3.70
N PHE A 66 -18.69 4.81 2.78
CA PHE A 66 -18.41 5.71 1.65
C PHE A 66 -18.06 7.13 2.13
N TYR A 67 -18.85 7.70 3.06
CA TYR A 67 -18.60 9.05 3.58
C TYR A 67 -17.30 9.14 4.36
N TRP A 68 -16.96 8.10 5.12
CA TRP A 68 -15.67 8.02 5.80
C TRP A 68 -14.51 7.90 4.80
N GLN A 69 -14.66 7.12 3.72
CA GLN A 69 -13.63 7.04 2.68
C GLN A 69 -13.39 8.41 2.02
N LEU A 70 -14.47 9.15 1.72
CA LEU A 70 -14.37 10.51 1.18
C LEU A 70 -13.66 11.46 2.16
N ALA A 71 -13.98 11.38 3.45
CA ALA A 71 -13.31 12.16 4.49
C ALA A 71 -11.81 11.83 4.57
N TRP A 72 -11.43 10.54 4.50
CA TRP A 72 -10.04 10.12 4.50
C TRP A 72 -9.28 10.56 3.25
N VAL A 73 -9.91 10.58 2.09
CA VAL A 73 -9.33 11.19 0.88
C VAL A 73 -9.06 12.67 1.11
N GLY A 74 -10.00 13.41 1.71
CA GLY A 74 -9.80 14.82 2.09
C GLY A 74 -8.62 15.02 3.04
N VAL A 75 -8.52 14.22 4.09
CA VAL A 75 -7.38 14.24 5.04
C VAL A 75 -6.07 13.89 4.33
N GLY A 76 -6.08 12.90 3.43
CA GLY A 76 -4.92 12.53 2.64
C GLY A 76 -4.45 13.64 1.68
N LEU A 77 -5.37 14.38 1.06
CA LEU A 77 -5.02 15.55 0.23
C LEU A 77 -4.39 16.67 1.07
N VAL A 78 -4.91 16.91 2.26
CA VAL A 78 -4.28 17.85 3.22
C VAL A 78 -2.88 17.37 3.59
N ALA A 79 -2.70 16.06 3.85
CA ALA A 79 -1.38 15.49 4.12
C ALA A 79 -0.40 15.69 2.95
N ILE A 80 -0.83 15.51 1.70
CA ILE A 80 0.00 15.82 0.52
C ILE A 80 0.47 17.29 0.58
N VAL A 81 -0.44 18.24 0.84
CA VAL A 81 -0.10 19.67 0.90
C VAL A 81 0.88 19.95 2.05
N LEU A 82 0.64 19.39 3.23
CA LEU A 82 1.53 19.56 4.39
C LEU A 82 2.93 19.00 4.13
N ILE A 83 3.03 17.84 3.47
CA ILE A 83 4.31 17.25 3.07
C ILE A 83 5.07 18.15 2.09
N GLN A 84 4.38 18.99 1.28
CA GLN A 84 5.05 19.90 0.35
C GLN A 84 5.67 21.13 1.05
N ILE A 85 5.40 21.39 2.32
CA ILE A 85 5.90 22.60 3.04
C ILE A 85 7.40 22.51 3.27
N PHE A 86 7.91 21.34 3.66
CA PHE A 86 9.33 21.12 3.95
C PHE A 86 9.99 20.28 2.85
N ASP A 87 11.30 20.48 2.63
CA ASP A 87 12.11 19.63 1.76
C ASP A 87 12.20 18.20 2.33
N TYR A 88 12.17 17.18 1.45
CA TYR A 88 12.28 15.77 1.85
C TYR A 88 13.54 15.46 2.67
N ARG A 89 14.59 16.26 2.56
CA ARG A 89 15.80 16.11 3.37
C ARG A 89 15.55 16.36 4.85
N VAL A 90 14.65 17.29 5.18
CA VAL A 90 14.20 17.52 6.57
C VAL A 90 13.53 16.27 7.12
N TYR A 91 12.66 15.61 6.32
CA TYR A 91 12.09 14.30 6.72
C TYR A 91 13.18 13.24 6.91
N GLY A 92 14.25 13.29 6.10
CA GLY A 92 15.44 12.46 6.30
C GLY A 92 16.14 12.73 7.63
N GLU A 93 16.26 13.98 8.06
CA GLU A 93 16.84 14.32 9.36
C GLU A 93 15.96 13.84 10.51
N LEU A 94 14.65 14.00 10.39
CA LEU A 94 13.66 13.57 11.37
C LEU A 94 13.35 12.06 11.31
N ALA A 95 13.86 11.33 10.31
CA ALA A 95 13.50 9.94 10.04
C ALA A 95 13.68 9.03 11.27
N VAL A 96 14.73 9.24 12.07
CA VAL A 96 14.99 8.43 13.28
C VAL A 96 13.91 8.64 14.34
N TYR A 97 13.44 9.88 14.52
CA TYR A 97 12.36 10.19 15.46
C TYR A 97 11.02 9.65 14.97
N ILE A 98 10.71 9.84 13.68
CA ILE A 98 9.50 9.29 13.05
C ILE A 98 9.48 7.77 13.19
N PHE A 99 10.61 7.10 12.96
CA PHE A 99 10.74 5.66 13.10
C PHE A 99 10.59 5.20 14.55
N GLY A 100 11.21 5.94 15.52
CA GLY A 100 11.06 5.64 16.94
C GLY A 100 9.59 5.71 17.39
N VAL A 101 8.85 6.74 16.95
CA VAL A 101 7.41 6.87 17.23
C VAL A 101 6.64 5.73 16.58
N ALA A 102 6.93 5.38 15.30
CA ALA A 102 6.28 4.29 14.62
C ALA A 102 6.52 2.94 15.31
N LEU A 103 7.75 2.65 15.74
CA LEU A 103 8.06 1.44 16.52
C LEU A 103 7.32 1.41 17.86
N ALA A 104 7.28 2.54 18.58
CA ALA A 104 6.54 2.64 19.84
C ALA A 104 5.04 2.34 19.63
N LEU A 105 4.44 2.86 18.56
CA LEU A 105 3.05 2.55 18.20
C LEU A 105 2.84 1.06 17.85
N LEU A 106 3.80 0.43 17.14
CA LEU A 106 3.75 -1.01 16.85
C LEU A 106 3.84 -1.85 18.13
N VAL A 107 4.67 -1.43 19.10
CA VAL A 107 4.75 -2.11 20.40
C VAL A 107 3.48 -1.89 21.21
N LEU A 108 2.96 -0.66 21.26
CA LEU A 108 1.77 -0.33 22.03
C LEU A 108 0.53 -1.12 21.57
N VAL A 109 0.37 -1.35 20.26
CA VAL A 109 -0.78 -2.08 19.73
C VAL A 109 -0.77 -3.56 20.13
N LEU A 110 0.40 -4.16 20.42
CA LEU A 110 0.51 -5.54 20.93
C LEU A 110 -0.16 -5.73 22.30
N PHE A 111 -0.27 -4.66 23.09
CA PHE A 111 -0.92 -4.69 24.41
C PHE A 111 -2.44 -4.46 24.34
N GLN A 112 -2.99 -4.19 23.16
CA GLN A 112 -4.44 -4.07 22.99
C GLN A 112 -5.10 -5.45 22.81
N THR A 113 -6.15 -5.69 23.59
CA THR A 113 -6.90 -6.95 23.59
C THR A 113 -7.99 -7.02 22.51
N ALA A 114 -8.30 -5.90 21.85
CA ALA A 114 -9.36 -5.79 20.86
C ALA A 114 -8.80 -5.94 19.44
N GLY A 115 -8.47 -7.16 19.02
CA GLY A 115 -8.09 -7.47 17.65
C GLY A 115 -9.32 -7.86 16.79
N ARG A 116 -9.25 -7.65 15.48
CA ARG A 116 -10.18 -8.27 14.53
C ARG A 116 -9.72 -9.70 14.27
N GLY A 117 -10.46 -10.66 14.82
CA GLY A 117 -10.05 -12.07 14.81
C GLY A 117 -8.77 -12.28 15.63
N ASN A 118 -7.77 -12.98 15.06
CA ASN A 118 -6.49 -13.24 15.73
C ASN A 118 -5.43 -12.15 15.49
N VAL A 119 -5.75 -11.08 14.75
CA VAL A 119 -4.80 -10.01 14.39
C VAL A 119 -4.92 -8.85 15.37
N THR A 120 -3.82 -8.52 16.07
CA THR A 120 -3.74 -7.42 17.05
C THR A 120 -3.03 -6.18 16.46
N ALA A 121 -3.39 -5.79 15.25
CA ALA A 121 -2.70 -4.74 14.50
C ALA A 121 -3.40 -3.37 14.49
N TRP A 122 -4.55 -3.25 15.18
CA TRP A 122 -5.43 -2.09 15.06
C TRP A 122 -5.72 -1.43 16.39
N PHE A 123 -5.60 -0.10 16.45
CA PHE A 123 -6.16 0.68 17.55
C PHE A 123 -7.65 0.93 17.28
N SER A 124 -8.52 0.36 18.12
CA SER A 124 -9.98 0.62 18.06
C SER A 124 -10.33 1.85 18.90
N TRP A 125 -10.94 2.87 18.28
CA TRP A 125 -11.40 4.07 18.94
C TRP A 125 -12.93 4.12 18.91
N MET A 126 -13.58 4.56 20.00
CA MET A 126 -15.04 4.76 20.10
C MET A 126 -15.91 3.58 19.61
N GLY A 127 -15.77 2.40 20.21
CA GLY A 127 -16.72 1.29 19.96
C GLY A 127 -16.47 0.49 18.67
N GLY A 128 -15.25 0.51 18.12
CA GLY A 128 -14.82 -0.45 17.09
C GLY A 128 -15.02 -0.05 15.63
N SER A 129 -15.73 1.05 15.34
CA SER A 129 -15.96 1.48 13.96
C SER A 129 -14.82 2.31 13.33
N ARG A 130 -13.90 2.81 14.17
CA ARG A 130 -12.78 3.65 13.75
C ARG A 130 -11.48 3.04 14.21
N SER A 131 -10.75 2.42 13.30
CA SER A 131 -9.50 1.76 13.60
C SER A 131 -8.33 2.44 12.88
N PHE A 132 -7.25 2.66 13.62
CA PHE A 132 -5.98 3.15 13.11
C PHE A 132 -4.98 2.01 13.13
N GLN A 133 -4.29 1.77 12.01
CA GLN A 133 -3.27 0.74 11.89
C GLN A 133 -1.88 1.37 11.91
N PRO A 134 -1.09 1.20 12.99
CA PRO A 134 0.25 1.79 13.11
C PRO A 134 1.22 1.34 12.02
N SER A 135 1.10 0.11 11.53
CA SER A 135 1.96 -0.43 10.49
C SER A 135 1.85 0.35 9.17
N GLU A 136 0.72 1.02 8.89
CA GLU A 136 0.56 1.89 7.72
C GLU A 136 1.52 3.08 7.77
N VAL A 137 1.64 3.73 8.92
CA VAL A 137 2.60 4.81 9.13
C VAL A 137 4.04 4.27 9.17
N CYS A 138 4.23 3.10 9.77
CA CYS A 138 5.54 2.47 9.87
C CYS A 138 6.12 2.10 8.49
N LYS A 139 5.30 1.77 7.48
CA LYS A 139 5.76 1.57 6.10
C LYS A 139 6.48 2.81 5.55
N ILE A 140 5.93 3.99 5.76
CA ILE A 140 6.56 5.25 5.32
C ILE A 140 7.82 5.53 6.15
N ALA A 141 7.77 5.30 7.46
CA ALA A 141 8.90 5.50 8.36
C ALA A 141 10.09 4.60 8.00
N ILE A 142 9.85 3.31 7.70
CA ILE A 142 10.91 2.39 7.29
C ILE A 142 11.48 2.74 5.92
N ILE A 143 10.67 3.21 4.96
CA ILE A 143 11.15 3.69 3.66
C ILE A 143 12.13 4.86 3.87
N LEU A 144 11.77 5.85 4.69
CA LEU A 144 12.63 7.00 4.98
C LEU A 144 13.94 6.60 5.67
N THR A 145 13.85 5.77 6.70
CA THR A 145 15.03 5.39 7.49
C THR A 145 15.95 4.43 6.76
N LEU A 146 15.42 3.47 6.00
CA LEU A 146 16.22 2.59 5.14
C LEU A 146 16.86 3.39 4.01
N ALA A 147 16.13 4.31 3.37
CA ALA A 147 16.70 5.17 2.33
C ALA A 147 17.89 5.97 2.89
N LYS A 148 17.74 6.57 4.08
CA LYS A 148 18.82 7.28 4.75
C LYS A 148 19.99 6.36 5.12
N HIS A 149 19.71 5.14 5.62
CA HIS A 149 20.73 4.18 6.00
C HIS A 149 21.53 3.70 4.80
N ILE A 150 20.84 3.28 3.73
CA ILE A 150 21.46 2.77 2.51
C ILE A 150 22.20 3.88 1.76
N SER A 151 21.69 5.11 1.74
CA SER A 151 22.33 6.23 1.03
C SER A 151 23.67 6.68 1.64
N ARG A 152 24.01 6.25 2.88
CA ARG A 152 25.33 6.50 3.49
C ARG A 152 26.47 5.70 2.86
N TYR A 153 26.14 4.61 2.15
CA TYR A 153 27.17 3.83 1.47
C TYR A 153 27.41 4.40 0.07
N ASP A 154 28.66 4.68 -0.24
CA ASP A 154 29.09 5.10 -1.60
C ASP A 154 29.10 3.89 -2.53
N GLY A 155 28.08 3.74 -3.35
CA GLY A 155 27.95 2.64 -4.31
C GLY A 155 27.15 1.43 -3.81
N PRO A 156 27.20 0.29 -4.53
CA PRO A 156 26.40 -0.89 -4.24
C PRO A 156 26.79 -1.59 -2.94
N ILE A 157 25.81 -2.22 -2.27
CA ILE A 157 26.05 -3.04 -1.07
C ILE A 157 26.55 -4.42 -1.52
N VAL A 158 27.87 -4.63 -1.50
CA VAL A 158 28.49 -5.89 -1.94
C VAL A 158 29.08 -6.69 -0.78
N LYS A 159 29.33 -6.07 0.37
CA LYS A 159 29.95 -6.70 1.53
C LYS A 159 28.89 -7.04 2.58
N LEU A 160 29.00 -8.23 3.17
CA LEU A 160 28.10 -8.67 4.25
C LEU A 160 28.13 -7.72 5.47
N LYS A 161 29.30 -7.13 5.78
CA LYS A 161 29.44 -6.13 6.85
C LYS A 161 28.61 -4.84 6.63
N GLN A 162 28.32 -4.49 5.36
CA GLN A 162 27.45 -3.36 5.01
C GLN A 162 25.98 -3.77 5.04
N PHE A 163 25.70 -5.01 4.62
CA PHE A 163 24.35 -5.55 4.55
C PHE A 163 23.74 -5.84 5.93
N LEU A 164 24.54 -6.41 6.86
CA LEU A 164 24.03 -6.84 8.17
C LEU A 164 23.37 -5.73 8.99
N PRO A 165 23.93 -4.49 9.12
CA PRO A 165 23.26 -3.40 9.82
C PRO A 165 21.94 -2.99 9.16
N VAL A 166 21.84 -3.04 7.82
CA VAL A 166 20.62 -2.72 7.08
C VAL A 166 19.56 -3.81 7.32
N LEU A 167 19.99 -5.08 7.36
CA LEU A 167 19.12 -6.21 7.69
C LEU A 167 18.58 -6.11 9.13
N VAL A 168 19.42 -5.80 10.11
CA VAL A 168 18.99 -5.60 11.51
C VAL A 168 17.98 -4.46 11.63
N HIS A 169 18.23 -3.33 10.93
CA HIS A 169 17.31 -2.20 10.91
C HIS A 169 15.92 -2.61 10.38
N PHE A 170 15.88 -3.41 9.32
CA PHE A 170 14.64 -3.95 8.74
C PHE A 170 13.98 -4.99 9.65
N ALA A 171 14.77 -5.88 10.27
CA ALA A 171 14.25 -7.01 11.03
C ALA A 171 13.43 -6.59 12.27
N ILE A 172 13.74 -5.43 12.87
CA ILE A 172 13.02 -4.93 14.06
C ILE A 172 11.54 -4.67 13.75
N PRO A 173 11.16 -3.76 12.84
CA PRO A 173 9.73 -3.53 12.54
C PRO A 173 9.08 -4.73 11.88
N PHE A 174 9.79 -5.49 11.05
CA PHE A 174 9.30 -6.73 10.44
C PHE A 174 8.90 -7.76 11.50
N GLY A 175 9.75 -7.98 12.51
CA GLY A 175 9.46 -8.90 13.61
C GLY A 175 8.29 -8.44 14.48
N LEU A 176 8.16 -7.12 14.73
CA LEU A 176 7.01 -6.57 15.47
C LEU A 176 5.68 -6.77 14.72
N VAL A 177 5.67 -6.58 13.40
CA VAL A 177 4.48 -6.80 12.57
C VAL A 177 4.12 -8.29 12.53
N LEU A 178 5.10 -9.20 12.42
CA LEU A 178 4.87 -10.64 12.53
C LEU A 178 4.30 -11.04 13.89
N ALA A 179 4.74 -10.38 14.98
CA ALA A 179 4.22 -10.63 16.33
C ALA A 179 2.77 -10.17 16.51
N GLN A 180 2.26 -9.30 15.61
CA GLN A 180 0.86 -8.86 15.56
C GLN A 180 -0.05 -9.81 14.77
N ASP A 181 0.46 -10.95 14.29
CA ASP A 181 -0.22 -11.89 13.38
C ASP A 181 -0.60 -11.29 12.00
N ASP A 182 -0.02 -10.15 11.63
CA ASP A 182 -0.25 -9.47 10.36
C ASP A 182 0.81 -9.88 9.31
N VAL A 183 0.67 -11.10 8.80
CA VAL A 183 1.60 -11.66 7.80
C VAL A 183 1.52 -10.86 6.50
N GLY A 184 0.34 -10.39 6.11
CA GLY A 184 0.14 -9.60 4.90
C GLY A 184 1.01 -8.34 4.91
N THR A 185 0.86 -7.51 5.94
CA THR A 185 1.67 -6.30 6.10
C THR A 185 3.16 -6.63 6.23
N ALA A 186 3.55 -7.72 6.90
CA ALA A 186 4.96 -8.14 6.97
C ALA A 186 5.54 -8.42 5.58
N LEU A 187 4.80 -9.04 4.67
CA LEU A 187 5.22 -9.25 3.28
C LEU A 187 5.40 -7.93 2.52
N VAL A 188 4.57 -6.91 2.80
CA VAL A 188 4.78 -5.56 2.24
C VAL A 188 6.10 -4.96 2.72
N PHE A 189 6.43 -5.09 4.01
CA PHE A 189 7.73 -4.64 4.54
C PHE A 189 8.90 -5.36 3.84
N LEU A 190 8.76 -6.66 3.62
CA LEU A 190 9.76 -7.45 2.89
C LEU A 190 9.91 -6.97 1.44
N ALA A 191 8.81 -6.68 0.75
CA ALA A 191 8.83 -6.16 -0.61
C ALA A 191 9.51 -4.77 -0.70
N ILE A 192 9.21 -3.87 0.26
CA ILE A 192 9.88 -2.57 0.39
C ILE A 192 11.40 -2.78 0.55
N PHE A 193 11.80 -3.64 1.48
CA PHE A 193 13.21 -3.93 1.78
C PHE A 193 13.95 -4.46 0.55
N LEU A 194 13.41 -5.52 -0.08
CA LEU A 194 14.02 -6.15 -1.25
C LEU A 194 14.09 -5.20 -2.45
N GLY A 195 13.03 -4.43 -2.70
CA GLY A 195 12.99 -3.46 -3.79
C GLY A 195 14.00 -2.32 -3.60
N MET A 196 14.12 -1.78 -2.40
CA MET A 196 15.13 -0.75 -2.09
C MET A 196 16.56 -1.30 -2.21
N LEU A 197 16.81 -2.52 -1.76
CA LEU A 197 18.10 -3.16 -1.92
C LEU A 197 18.44 -3.44 -3.39
N PHE A 198 17.46 -3.88 -4.17
CA PHE A 198 17.63 -4.12 -5.61
C PHE A 198 18.03 -2.82 -6.33
N VAL A 199 17.33 -1.72 -6.09
CA VAL A 199 17.65 -0.40 -6.68
C VAL A 199 18.98 0.14 -6.17
N SER A 200 19.38 -0.18 -4.93
CA SER A 200 20.68 0.22 -4.38
C SER A 200 21.88 -0.50 -5.03
N GLY A 201 21.65 -1.53 -5.85
CA GLY A 201 22.70 -2.32 -6.49
C GLY A 201 23.25 -3.41 -5.56
N LEU A 202 22.37 -4.23 -4.96
CA LEU A 202 22.79 -5.32 -4.10
C LEU A 202 23.64 -6.35 -4.84
N GLY A 203 24.74 -6.79 -4.24
CA GLY A 203 25.61 -7.81 -4.82
C GLY A 203 24.90 -9.15 -5.02
N TRP A 204 25.07 -9.81 -6.18
CA TRP A 204 24.36 -11.04 -6.55
C TRP A 204 24.53 -12.18 -5.53
N LYS A 205 25.69 -12.26 -4.86
CA LYS A 205 25.96 -13.27 -3.81
C LYS A 205 25.05 -13.09 -2.59
N ILE A 206 24.72 -11.83 -2.24
CA ILE A 206 23.81 -11.52 -1.13
C ILE A 206 22.37 -11.84 -1.56
N ILE A 207 22.00 -11.54 -2.80
CA ILE A 207 20.67 -11.89 -3.36
C ILE A 207 20.47 -13.40 -3.32
N ALA A 208 21.45 -14.18 -3.80
CA ALA A 208 21.41 -15.63 -3.76
C ALA A 208 21.34 -16.17 -2.32
N GLY A 209 22.13 -15.60 -1.41
CA GLY A 209 22.07 -15.93 0.01
C GLY A 209 20.71 -15.67 0.64
N LEU A 210 20.08 -14.52 0.35
CA LEU A 210 18.73 -14.19 0.80
C LEU A 210 17.68 -15.17 0.25
N GLY A 211 17.80 -15.53 -1.02
CA GLY A 211 16.90 -16.51 -1.65
C GLY A 211 17.00 -17.89 -0.98
N ILE A 212 18.22 -18.39 -0.77
CA ILE A 212 18.46 -19.68 -0.10
C ILE A 212 17.97 -19.62 1.37
N THR A 213 18.33 -18.56 2.10
CA THR A 213 17.90 -18.40 3.51
C THR A 213 16.40 -18.30 3.62
N GLY A 214 15.74 -17.53 2.72
CA GLY A 214 14.28 -17.40 2.69
C GLY A 214 13.58 -18.73 2.40
N ALA A 215 14.05 -19.48 1.39
CA ALA A 215 13.51 -20.80 1.06
C ALA A 215 13.69 -21.79 2.23
N THR A 216 14.88 -21.83 2.83
CA THR A 216 15.15 -22.66 4.00
C THR A 216 14.28 -22.27 5.19
N ALA A 217 14.13 -20.96 5.44
CA ALA A 217 13.27 -20.45 6.52
C ALA A 217 11.80 -20.85 6.34
N CYS A 218 11.26 -20.81 5.11
CA CYS A 218 9.90 -21.28 4.82
C CYS A 218 9.69 -22.75 5.21
N VAL A 219 10.66 -23.62 4.87
CA VAL A 219 10.57 -25.05 5.19
C VAL A 219 10.71 -25.29 6.70
N VAL A 220 11.70 -24.64 7.34
CA VAL A 220 11.99 -24.85 8.77
C VAL A 220 10.88 -24.27 9.66
N ILE A 221 10.30 -23.13 9.31
CA ILE A 221 9.28 -22.46 10.12
C ILE A 221 7.91 -23.12 9.93
N TRP A 222 7.67 -23.82 8.82
CA TRP A 222 6.38 -24.44 8.51
C TRP A 222 5.72 -25.21 9.67
N PRO A 223 6.40 -26.16 10.35
CA PRO A 223 5.80 -26.92 11.45
C PRO A 223 5.52 -26.09 12.72
N PHE A 224 6.09 -24.89 12.82
CA PHE A 224 5.91 -24.00 13.95
C PHE A 224 4.85 -22.92 13.70
N LEU A 225 4.28 -22.86 12.50
CA LEU A 225 3.18 -21.95 12.19
C LEU A 225 1.91 -22.42 12.89
N SER A 226 1.09 -21.45 13.36
CA SER A 226 -0.25 -21.75 13.87
C SER A 226 -1.11 -22.42 12.79
N GLU A 227 -2.05 -23.27 13.17
CA GLU A 227 -3.00 -23.93 12.25
C GLU A 227 -3.67 -22.92 11.31
N PHE A 228 -4.08 -21.78 11.83
CA PHE A 228 -4.67 -20.70 11.04
C PHE A 228 -3.78 -20.20 9.89
N ARG A 229 -2.46 -20.10 10.11
CA ARG A 229 -1.50 -19.69 9.06
C ARG A 229 -1.23 -20.81 8.06
N GLN A 230 -1.12 -22.05 8.55
CA GLN A 230 -1.00 -23.23 7.70
C GLN A 230 -2.22 -23.40 6.82
N ASP A 231 -3.43 -23.23 7.39
CA ASP A 231 -4.69 -23.34 6.65
C ASP A 231 -4.80 -22.29 5.53
N ARG A 232 -4.32 -21.07 5.70
CA ARG A 232 -4.27 -20.08 4.59
C ARG A 232 -3.49 -20.57 3.39
N VAL A 233 -2.35 -21.21 3.60
CA VAL A 233 -1.51 -21.77 2.51
C VAL A 233 -2.16 -23.02 1.94
N LEU A 234 -2.67 -23.92 2.78
CA LEU A 234 -3.32 -25.17 2.35
C LEU A 234 -4.62 -24.89 1.60
N ASN A 235 -5.41 -23.91 2.04
CA ASN A 235 -6.63 -23.48 1.37
C ASN A 235 -6.36 -22.80 0.03
N PHE A 236 -5.21 -22.11 -0.10
CA PHE A 236 -4.77 -21.60 -1.39
C PHE A 236 -4.43 -22.74 -2.37
N LEU A 237 -3.73 -23.78 -1.92
CA LEU A 237 -3.39 -24.94 -2.74
C LEU A 237 -4.63 -25.81 -3.07
N ASN A 238 -5.57 -25.89 -2.16
CA ASN A 238 -6.81 -26.66 -2.33
C ASN A 238 -8.02 -25.88 -1.75
N PRO A 239 -8.62 -24.94 -2.51
CA PRO A 239 -9.74 -24.12 -2.01
C PRO A 239 -11.00 -24.89 -1.66
N SER A 240 -11.17 -26.13 -2.16
CA SER A 240 -12.33 -26.96 -1.83
C SER A 240 -12.31 -27.53 -0.42
N ARG A 241 -11.17 -27.48 0.26
CA ARG A 241 -10.99 -27.94 1.64
C ARG A 241 -11.75 -27.09 2.67
N ASP A 242 -11.90 -25.78 2.38
CA ASP A 242 -12.51 -24.82 3.28
C ASP A 242 -13.77 -24.21 2.65
N THR A 243 -14.92 -24.57 3.19
CA THR A 243 -16.24 -24.16 2.70
C THR A 243 -16.82 -22.95 3.43
N SER A 244 -16.18 -22.45 4.48
CA SER A 244 -16.71 -21.38 5.34
C SER A 244 -15.73 -20.24 5.61
N GLY A 245 -14.41 -20.45 5.44
CA GLY A 245 -13.37 -19.47 5.71
C GLY A 245 -12.77 -18.83 4.46
N THR A 246 -11.43 -18.81 4.37
CA THR A 246 -10.71 -18.17 3.26
C THR A 246 -10.95 -18.83 1.91
N GLY A 247 -11.17 -20.16 1.87
CA GLY A 247 -11.55 -20.89 0.66
C GLY A 247 -12.89 -20.45 0.10
N TYR A 248 -13.88 -20.23 0.98
CA TYR A 248 -15.18 -19.64 0.62
C TYR A 248 -15.01 -18.25 0.01
N GLN A 249 -14.24 -17.36 0.65
CA GLN A 249 -14.00 -16.00 0.17
C GLN A 249 -13.43 -15.98 -1.25
N VAL A 250 -12.36 -16.75 -1.50
CA VAL A 250 -11.73 -16.85 -2.84
C VAL A 250 -12.70 -17.43 -3.88
N ARG A 251 -13.48 -18.43 -3.50
CA ARG A 251 -14.45 -19.04 -4.41
C ARG A 251 -15.50 -18.03 -4.89
N TYR A 252 -16.14 -17.31 -3.98
CA TYR A 252 -17.16 -16.31 -4.35
C TYR A 252 -16.55 -15.07 -5.00
N SER A 253 -15.33 -14.67 -4.62
CA SER A 253 -14.58 -13.65 -5.34
C SER A 253 -14.38 -14.03 -6.82
N LYS A 254 -13.93 -15.26 -7.10
CA LYS A 254 -13.76 -15.75 -8.49
C LYS A 254 -15.08 -15.84 -9.25
N ILE A 255 -16.17 -16.24 -8.60
CA ILE A 255 -17.49 -16.26 -9.20
C ILE A 255 -17.94 -14.82 -9.56
N ALA A 256 -17.74 -13.85 -8.67
CA ALA A 256 -18.04 -12.45 -8.92
C ALA A 256 -17.23 -11.91 -10.12
N VAL A 257 -15.91 -12.11 -10.12
CA VAL A 257 -15.04 -11.73 -11.25
C VAL A 257 -15.51 -12.35 -12.57
N GLY A 258 -15.78 -13.68 -12.59
CA GLY A 258 -16.24 -14.39 -13.79
C GLY A 258 -17.62 -13.93 -14.26
N SER A 259 -18.50 -13.55 -13.33
CA SER A 259 -19.86 -13.08 -13.65
C SER A 259 -19.88 -11.73 -14.38
N GLY A 260 -18.81 -10.93 -14.25
CA GLY A 260 -18.66 -9.64 -14.94
C GLY A 260 -18.41 -9.76 -16.44
N GLN A 261 -17.99 -10.92 -16.96
CA GLN A 261 -17.73 -11.16 -18.36
C GLN A 261 -16.87 -10.05 -19.02
N LEU A 262 -17.17 -9.64 -20.26
CA LEU A 262 -16.39 -8.63 -20.98
C LEU A 262 -16.72 -7.19 -20.55
N THR A 263 -17.97 -6.84 -20.38
CA THR A 263 -18.44 -5.45 -20.20
C THR A 263 -18.98 -5.15 -18.81
N GLY A 264 -19.07 -6.16 -17.93
CA GLY A 264 -19.65 -6.03 -16.61
C GLY A 264 -21.17 -6.08 -16.59
N LYS A 265 -21.72 -6.24 -15.37
CA LYS A 265 -23.16 -6.19 -15.13
C LYS A 265 -23.71 -4.76 -15.02
N GLY A 266 -22.83 -3.79 -14.90
CA GLY A 266 -23.15 -2.39 -14.61
C GLY A 266 -22.86 -2.00 -13.16
N LEU A 267 -22.64 -0.71 -12.94
CA LEU A 267 -22.49 -0.13 -11.61
C LEU A 267 -23.85 -0.08 -10.91
N PHE A 268 -23.87 -0.35 -9.61
CA PHE A 268 -25.04 -0.27 -8.74
C PHE A 268 -26.19 -1.22 -9.14
N GLN A 269 -25.88 -2.30 -9.87
CA GLN A 269 -26.85 -3.27 -10.38
C GLN A 269 -27.39 -4.13 -9.24
N GLU A 270 -28.72 -4.16 -9.08
CA GLU A 270 -29.42 -5.01 -8.12
C GLU A 270 -29.23 -6.49 -8.41
N GLY A 271 -29.06 -7.30 -7.34
CA GLY A 271 -28.88 -8.76 -7.47
C GLY A 271 -27.49 -9.20 -7.91
N ALA A 272 -26.50 -8.30 -7.93
CA ALA A 272 -25.10 -8.68 -8.12
C ALA A 272 -24.62 -9.55 -6.94
N ILE A 273 -23.76 -10.55 -7.23
CA ILE A 273 -23.22 -11.49 -6.22
C ILE A 273 -22.50 -10.72 -5.10
N SER A 274 -21.78 -9.67 -5.48
CA SER A 274 -21.07 -8.80 -4.54
C SER A 274 -22.02 -7.99 -3.64
N GLN A 275 -23.23 -7.69 -4.09
CA GLN A 275 -24.23 -6.95 -3.29
C GLN A 275 -25.01 -7.86 -2.34
N LEU A 276 -25.19 -9.13 -2.70
CA LEU A 276 -25.92 -10.13 -1.89
C LEU A 276 -25.10 -10.71 -0.74
N ASP A 277 -23.99 -10.06 -0.32
CA ASP A 277 -23.09 -10.43 0.77
C ASP A 277 -22.44 -11.83 0.65
N PHE A 278 -22.43 -12.41 -0.55
CA PHE A 278 -21.70 -13.64 -0.80
C PHE A 278 -20.18 -13.46 -0.79
N VAL A 279 -19.67 -12.23 -0.99
CA VAL A 279 -18.26 -11.90 -0.91
C VAL A 279 -18.00 -11.15 0.41
N PRO A 280 -17.49 -11.82 1.46
CA PRO A 280 -17.09 -11.16 2.70
C PRO A 280 -16.00 -10.11 2.43
N GLU A 281 -15.94 -9.07 3.29
CA GLU A 281 -14.94 -7.98 3.16
C GLU A 281 -14.87 -7.36 1.75
N LYS A 282 -16.02 -7.29 1.07
CA LYS A 282 -16.17 -6.83 -0.33
C LYS A 282 -15.71 -5.40 -0.58
N HIS A 283 -15.76 -4.53 0.41
CA HIS A 283 -15.38 -3.11 0.31
C HIS A 283 -13.92 -2.85 0.74
N THR A 284 -13.25 -3.83 1.35
CA THR A 284 -11.85 -3.77 1.80
C THR A 284 -10.95 -4.64 0.92
N ASP A 285 -10.83 -5.91 1.26
CA ASP A 285 -9.83 -6.82 0.68
C ASP A 285 -10.23 -7.33 -0.72
N PHE A 286 -11.53 -7.50 -0.97
CA PHE A 286 -12.07 -8.03 -2.23
C PHE A 286 -12.73 -6.95 -3.11
N ILE A 287 -12.33 -5.68 -2.97
CA ILE A 287 -12.89 -4.57 -3.77
C ILE A 287 -12.69 -4.78 -5.28
N PHE A 288 -11.59 -5.43 -5.69
CA PHE A 288 -11.32 -5.73 -7.09
C PHE A 288 -12.36 -6.69 -7.69
N SER A 289 -12.85 -7.69 -6.94
CA SER A 289 -13.91 -8.60 -7.43
C SER A 289 -15.24 -7.91 -7.61
N VAL A 290 -15.63 -6.98 -6.70
CA VAL A 290 -16.82 -6.13 -6.86
C VAL A 290 -16.72 -5.27 -8.11
N THR A 291 -15.54 -4.66 -8.30
CA THR A 291 -15.26 -3.83 -9.46
C THR A 291 -15.32 -4.67 -10.74
N ALA A 292 -14.72 -5.86 -10.73
CA ALA A 292 -14.71 -6.76 -11.88
C ALA A 292 -16.12 -7.24 -12.28
N GLU A 293 -16.98 -7.53 -11.31
CA GLU A 293 -18.39 -7.87 -11.58
C GLU A 293 -19.11 -6.71 -12.25
N SER A 294 -18.82 -5.47 -11.84
CA SER A 294 -19.54 -4.28 -12.29
C SER A 294 -19.06 -3.76 -13.65
N VAL A 295 -17.72 -3.73 -13.90
CA VAL A 295 -17.15 -3.13 -15.12
C VAL A 295 -16.60 -4.15 -16.11
N GLY A 296 -16.58 -5.44 -15.74
CA GLY A 296 -16.13 -6.55 -16.58
C GLY A 296 -14.63 -6.53 -16.87
N PHE A 297 -14.23 -7.40 -17.81
CA PHE A 297 -12.82 -7.57 -18.19
C PHE A 297 -12.20 -6.28 -18.74
N VAL A 298 -12.92 -5.56 -19.60
CA VAL A 298 -12.40 -4.32 -20.23
C VAL A 298 -12.14 -3.25 -19.19
N GLY A 299 -13.05 -3.04 -18.23
CA GLY A 299 -12.86 -2.09 -17.15
C GLY A 299 -11.71 -2.47 -16.21
N CYS A 300 -11.58 -3.76 -15.86
CA CYS A 300 -10.47 -4.27 -15.07
C CYS A 300 -9.13 -4.11 -15.78
N LEU A 301 -9.07 -4.35 -17.07
CA LEU A 301 -7.86 -4.16 -17.86
C LEU A 301 -7.40 -2.69 -17.81
N LEU A 302 -8.33 -1.75 -17.94
CA LEU A 302 -8.02 -0.31 -17.81
C LEU A 302 -7.45 0.01 -16.41
N ILE A 303 -8.04 -0.54 -15.35
CA ILE A 303 -7.56 -0.34 -13.97
C ILE A 303 -6.15 -0.93 -13.80
N ILE A 304 -5.91 -2.12 -14.33
CA ILE A 304 -4.57 -2.76 -14.28
C ILE A 304 -3.55 -1.92 -15.05
N VAL A 305 -3.92 -1.37 -16.21
CA VAL A 305 -3.05 -0.48 -17.00
C VAL A 305 -2.75 0.81 -16.23
N LEU A 306 -3.72 1.39 -15.51
CA LEU A 306 -3.47 2.57 -14.65
C LEU A 306 -2.51 2.23 -13.50
N TYR A 307 -2.65 1.08 -12.85
CA TYR A 307 -1.71 0.63 -11.82
C TYR A 307 -0.31 0.36 -12.38
N LEU A 308 -0.23 -0.27 -13.55
CA LEU A 308 1.05 -0.47 -14.23
C LEU A 308 1.71 0.88 -14.55
N ALA A 309 0.93 1.84 -15.05
CA ALA A 309 1.41 3.19 -15.33
C ALA A 309 1.90 3.89 -14.05
N LEU A 310 1.22 3.73 -12.90
CA LEU A 310 1.65 4.24 -11.60
C LEU A 310 3.02 3.68 -11.22
N VAL A 311 3.17 2.36 -11.23
CA VAL A 311 4.41 1.67 -10.82
C VAL A 311 5.56 2.02 -11.76
N LEU A 312 5.33 1.98 -13.07
CA LEU A 312 6.34 2.34 -14.06
C LEU A 312 6.75 3.82 -13.94
N ARG A 313 5.79 4.71 -13.65
CA ARG A 313 6.10 6.13 -13.42
C ARG A 313 7.00 6.32 -12.21
N LEU A 314 6.72 5.62 -11.10
CA LEU A 314 7.53 5.68 -9.89
C LEU A 314 8.95 5.14 -10.13
N PHE A 315 9.12 4.00 -10.78
CA PHE A 315 10.46 3.48 -11.10
C PHE A 315 11.21 4.39 -12.07
N TYR A 316 10.52 4.98 -13.06
CA TYR A 316 11.12 5.96 -13.95
C TYR A 316 11.60 7.21 -13.19
N LEU A 317 10.81 7.73 -12.25
CA LEU A 317 11.20 8.85 -11.40
C LEU A 317 12.39 8.47 -10.50
N SER A 318 12.38 7.30 -9.87
CA SER A 318 13.51 6.79 -9.08
C SER A 318 14.80 6.71 -9.91
N TYR A 319 14.72 6.18 -11.14
CA TYR A 319 15.88 6.07 -12.04
C TYR A 319 16.43 7.44 -12.46
N LYS A 320 15.57 8.44 -12.63
CA LYS A 320 15.98 9.81 -13.01
C LYS A 320 16.55 10.65 -11.86
N MET A 321 16.40 10.20 -10.62
CA MET A 321 16.92 10.91 -9.47
C MET A 321 18.46 10.90 -9.43
N GLN A 322 19.06 12.06 -9.23
CA GLN A 322 20.50 12.18 -9.03
C GLN A 322 20.90 11.92 -7.57
N ASP A 323 20.03 12.33 -6.64
CA ASP A 323 20.21 12.10 -5.22
C ASP A 323 19.79 10.66 -4.85
N ARG A 324 20.75 9.91 -4.28
CA ARG A 324 20.54 8.50 -3.90
C ARG A 324 19.49 8.34 -2.82
N PHE A 325 19.41 9.28 -1.89
CA PHE A 325 18.39 9.23 -0.82
C PHE A 325 16.99 9.37 -1.42
N GLY A 326 16.77 10.36 -2.28
CA GLY A 326 15.50 10.55 -2.98
C GLY A 326 15.15 9.36 -3.90
N ALA A 327 16.14 8.83 -4.66
CA ALA A 327 15.93 7.64 -5.50
C ALA A 327 15.42 6.44 -4.70
N LEU A 328 16.00 6.18 -3.52
CA LEU A 328 15.63 5.08 -2.65
C LEU A 328 14.25 5.28 -2.01
N ILE A 329 13.88 6.51 -1.65
CA ILE A 329 12.51 6.81 -1.16
C ILE A 329 11.48 6.41 -2.23
N ILE A 330 11.68 6.89 -3.47
CA ILE A 330 10.75 6.59 -4.57
C ILE A 330 10.72 5.10 -4.87
N ALA A 331 11.87 4.41 -4.86
CA ALA A 331 11.95 2.96 -5.04
C ALA A 331 11.20 2.19 -3.95
N GLY A 332 11.30 2.62 -2.69
CA GLY A 332 10.57 2.03 -1.58
C GLY A 332 9.05 2.16 -1.75
N VAL A 333 8.56 3.34 -2.13
CA VAL A 333 7.14 3.58 -2.42
C VAL A 333 6.68 2.77 -3.64
N ALA A 334 7.50 2.70 -4.71
CA ALA A 334 7.18 1.90 -5.89
C ALA A 334 7.04 0.41 -5.55
N SER A 335 7.96 -0.13 -4.75
CA SER A 335 7.94 -1.53 -4.31
C SER A 335 6.77 -1.84 -3.39
N MET A 336 6.42 -0.90 -2.51
CA MET A 336 5.23 -0.98 -1.66
C MET A 336 3.97 -1.12 -2.53
N PHE A 337 3.76 -0.19 -3.48
CA PHE A 337 2.57 -0.24 -4.34
C PHE A 337 2.56 -1.45 -5.25
N LEU A 338 3.70 -1.81 -5.86
CA LEU A 338 3.81 -3.00 -6.70
C LEU A 338 3.32 -4.25 -5.97
N PHE A 339 3.79 -4.45 -4.72
CA PHE A 339 3.42 -5.62 -3.94
C PHE A 339 1.95 -5.59 -3.53
N HIS A 340 1.43 -4.45 -3.05
CA HIS A 340 0.01 -4.31 -2.71
C HIS A 340 -0.91 -4.64 -3.89
N ILE A 341 -0.59 -4.12 -5.09
CA ILE A 341 -1.38 -4.34 -6.31
C ILE A 341 -1.34 -5.82 -6.70
N PHE A 342 -0.13 -6.39 -6.76
CA PHE A 342 0.07 -7.78 -7.14
C PHE A 342 -0.64 -8.75 -6.19
N GLU A 343 -0.49 -8.53 -4.90
CA GLU A 343 -1.08 -9.38 -3.86
C GLU A 343 -2.60 -9.28 -3.84
N ASN A 344 -3.17 -8.06 -3.81
CA ASN A 344 -4.61 -7.88 -3.74
C ASN A 344 -5.32 -8.42 -4.98
N ILE A 345 -4.87 -8.06 -6.19
CA ILE A 345 -5.46 -8.59 -7.43
C ILE A 345 -5.23 -10.09 -7.50
N GLY A 346 -4.02 -10.56 -7.16
CA GLY A 346 -3.68 -11.98 -7.17
C GLY A 346 -4.56 -12.82 -6.25
N MET A 347 -4.83 -12.37 -5.02
CA MET A 347 -5.71 -13.11 -4.11
C MET A 347 -7.17 -13.11 -4.56
N THR A 348 -7.67 -12.01 -5.15
CA THR A 348 -9.06 -11.94 -5.62
C THR A 348 -9.34 -12.88 -6.79
N ILE A 349 -8.36 -13.13 -7.65
CA ILE A 349 -8.48 -14.09 -8.76
C ILE A 349 -7.94 -15.49 -8.39
N GLY A 350 -7.46 -15.67 -7.16
CA GLY A 350 -6.99 -16.97 -6.64
C GLY A 350 -5.61 -17.40 -7.11
N LEU A 351 -4.74 -16.45 -7.47
CA LEU A 351 -3.33 -16.68 -7.82
C LEU A 351 -2.39 -16.52 -6.62
N MET A 352 -2.88 -15.93 -5.51
CA MET A 352 -2.16 -15.71 -4.27
C MET A 352 -3.02 -16.12 -3.07
N PRO A 353 -2.41 -16.52 -1.93
CA PRO A 353 -3.17 -16.80 -0.72
C PRO A 353 -3.82 -15.52 -0.16
N VAL A 354 -4.92 -15.65 0.57
CA VAL A 354 -5.62 -14.51 1.16
C VAL A 354 -4.80 -13.95 2.32
N THR A 355 -4.29 -12.74 2.15
CA THR A 355 -3.48 -12.03 3.15
C THR A 355 -4.20 -10.87 3.82
N GLY A 356 -5.29 -10.38 3.23
CA GLY A 356 -6.04 -9.23 3.76
C GLY A 356 -5.35 -7.89 3.50
N ILE A 357 -4.58 -7.77 2.41
CA ILE A 357 -3.93 -6.51 2.04
C ILE A 357 -4.86 -5.68 1.15
N PRO A 358 -5.13 -4.40 1.49
CA PRO A 358 -6.00 -3.55 0.69
C PRO A 358 -5.34 -3.11 -0.62
N LEU A 359 -6.15 -2.90 -1.66
CA LEU A 359 -5.72 -2.36 -2.94
C LEU A 359 -5.52 -0.83 -2.84
N PRO A 360 -4.32 -0.29 -3.12
CA PRO A 360 -4.03 1.13 -2.95
C PRO A 360 -5.03 2.03 -3.70
N PHE A 361 -5.49 3.10 -3.06
CA PHE A 361 -6.46 4.08 -3.55
C PHE A 361 -7.87 3.55 -3.82
N MET A 362 -8.07 2.24 -3.97
CA MET A 362 -9.38 1.66 -4.28
C MET A 362 -10.10 1.07 -3.06
N SER A 363 -9.39 0.31 -2.22
CA SER A 363 -10.01 -0.32 -1.04
C SER A 363 -10.44 0.70 0.01
N TYR A 364 -11.53 0.40 0.70
CA TYR A 364 -11.91 1.12 1.90
C TYR A 364 -10.89 0.91 3.02
N GLY A 365 -10.43 2.00 3.61
CA GLY A 365 -9.51 1.95 4.74
C GLY A 365 -8.84 3.28 5.01
N GLY A 366 -9.18 3.91 6.16
CA GLY A 366 -8.72 5.26 6.48
C GLY A 366 -7.20 5.37 6.58
N SER A 367 -6.58 4.52 7.39
CA SER A 367 -5.12 4.52 7.58
C SER A 367 -4.37 4.19 6.28
N ASN A 368 -4.89 3.23 5.50
CA ASN A 368 -4.32 2.85 4.21
C ASN A 368 -4.41 4.00 3.19
N MET A 369 -5.59 4.64 3.07
CA MET A 369 -5.77 5.78 2.15
C MET A 369 -4.85 6.94 2.52
N LEU A 370 -4.78 7.29 3.81
CA LEU A 370 -3.89 8.34 4.31
C LEU A 370 -2.41 8.01 4.02
N ALA A 371 -1.96 6.79 4.31
CA ALA A 371 -0.60 6.37 4.08
C ALA A 371 -0.24 6.37 2.59
N ASN A 372 -1.14 5.89 1.72
CA ASN A 372 -0.90 5.87 0.28
C ASN A 372 -0.81 7.29 -0.31
N LEU A 373 -1.71 8.21 0.08
CA LEU A 373 -1.65 9.59 -0.36
C LEU A 373 -0.44 10.32 0.22
N ALA A 374 -0.06 10.06 1.47
CA ALA A 374 1.16 10.59 2.07
C ALA A 374 2.42 10.07 1.35
N ALA A 375 2.47 8.80 0.96
CA ALA A 375 3.56 8.22 0.17
C ALA A 375 3.69 8.91 -1.20
N VAL A 376 2.58 9.15 -1.90
CA VAL A 376 2.58 9.93 -3.15
C VAL A 376 3.02 11.36 -2.89
N GLY A 377 2.54 12.00 -1.82
CA GLY A 377 2.97 13.34 -1.39
C GLY A 377 4.48 13.41 -1.17
N LEU A 378 5.07 12.39 -0.54
CA LEU A 378 6.50 12.29 -0.33
C LEU A 378 7.27 12.16 -1.66
N VAL A 379 6.79 11.33 -2.59
CA VAL A 379 7.39 11.22 -3.93
C VAL A 379 7.34 12.55 -4.68
N LEU A 380 6.18 13.23 -4.67
CA LEU A 380 6.01 14.55 -5.30
C LEU A 380 6.97 15.58 -4.69
N ASN A 381 7.18 15.52 -3.37
CA ASN A 381 8.13 16.38 -2.66
C ASN A 381 9.58 16.12 -3.12
N VAL A 382 9.98 14.85 -3.18
CA VAL A 382 11.32 14.45 -3.66
C VAL A 382 11.56 14.96 -5.08
N VAL A 383 10.60 14.77 -5.99
CA VAL A 383 10.71 15.20 -7.38
C VAL A 383 10.76 16.73 -7.50
N ARG A 384 9.96 17.44 -6.70
CA ARG A 384 9.90 18.91 -6.68
C ARG A 384 11.21 19.55 -6.22
N HIS A 385 11.87 18.97 -5.19
CA HIS A 385 13.08 19.50 -4.59
C HIS A 385 14.36 18.93 -5.19
N GLN A 386 14.27 18.11 -6.25
CA GLN A 386 15.44 17.64 -6.98
C GLN A 386 16.25 18.85 -7.48
N GLN A 387 17.54 18.93 -7.11
CA GLN A 387 18.42 19.94 -7.66
C GLN A 387 18.58 19.70 -9.16
N LYS A 388 18.18 20.67 -9.98
CA LYS A 388 18.61 20.70 -11.36
C LYS A 388 20.09 21.05 -11.37
N THR A 389 20.94 20.07 -11.62
CA THR A 389 22.32 20.36 -11.96
C THR A 389 22.26 21.12 -13.30
N VAL A 390 22.52 22.41 -13.23
CA VAL A 390 22.77 23.21 -14.44
C VAL A 390 24.09 22.69 -15.00
N LEU A 391 24.05 21.91 -16.08
CA LEU A 391 25.19 21.54 -16.89
C LEU A 391 25.71 22.81 -17.61
#